data_d3b44200de740956b88ca67bfa9cf9c3
#
_entry.id   d3b44200de740956b88ca67bfa9cf9c3
#
_cell.length_a   1.000
_cell.length_b   1.000
_cell.length_c   1.000
_cell.angle_alpha   90.00
_cell.angle_beta   90.00
_cell.angle_gamma   90.00
#
_symmetry.space_group_name_H-M   'P 1'
#
loop_
_entity.id
_entity.type
_entity.pdbx_description
1 polymer ?
#
loop_
_entity_poly.entity_id
_entity_poly.type
_entity_poly.pdbx_seq_one_letter_code
_entity_poly.pdbx_strand_id
1 'polypeptide(L)'
;MTRLSSALIGAALSAVLGAVATAQSDRPEVGVSPWGADDEIGRLNLMTPVSQAAILGRISGGAPYDLSVEYFIGMPSWQAAGDPHYRIWMTHTPHGTGVDDPLGLGHAMNDHVSYTGAAVSMYTHTGTHIDALVHFGLNGEVWNGFTAEEHLGDRGWRVGGAEALPPIVARGVLIDLPAFLGVDQLADGHRISRGELVGALASQQVSLAEGDVVLIRTGRMQVYDDAQAYMQNPPGLGMEAARFLIEEGGAMIVGADNLSFEAFPSEDPANYVP
;
A
#
# COMPACT_ATOMS: atom_id res chain seq x y z
N MET A 1 6.46 8.93 89.82
CA MET A 1 6.68 10.26 89.26
C MET A 1 7.94 10.19 88.44
N THR A 2 7.84 9.87 87.18
CA THR A 2 9.01 9.76 86.25
C THR A 2 8.61 10.37 84.92
N ARG A 3 9.29 11.42 84.57
CA ARG A 3 9.10 12.17 83.30
C ARG A 3 9.81 11.44 82.18
N LEU A 4 9.12 11.08 81.13
CA LEU A 4 9.69 10.57 79.90
C LEU A 4 9.96 11.74 78.96
N SER A 5 11.20 11.84 78.53
CA SER A 5 11.71 12.84 77.54
C SER A 5 11.43 12.28 76.16
N SER A 6 10.72 13.03 75.34
CA SER A 6 10.50 12.75 73.95
C SER A 6 11.69 13.23 73.13
N ALA A 7 12.37 12.33 72.44
CA ALA A 7 13.39 12.64 71.45
C ALA A 7 12.72 12.75 70.08
N LEU A 8 12.83 13.92 69.47
CA LEU A 8 12.45 14.18 68.06
C LEU A 8 13.56 13.62 67.14
N ILE A 9 13.22 12.62 66.37
CA ILE A 9 14.05 12.15 65.27
C ILE A 9 13.56 12.87 64.01
N GLY A 10 14.33 13.83 63.55
CA GLY A 10 14.12 14.47 62.24
C GLY A 10 14.61 13.56 61.11
N ALA A 11 13.70 13.00 60.35
CA ALA A 11 14.05 12.32 59.10
C ALA A 11 14.20 13.31 57.98
N ALA A 12 15.41 13.50 57.51
CA ALA A 12 15.70 14.27 56.29
C ALA A 12 15.31 13.40 55.05
N LEU A 13 14.25 13.77 54.41
CA LEU A 13 13.80 13.16 53.14
C LEU A 13 14.61 13.76 52.01
N SER A 14 15.72 13.12 51.59
CA SER A 14 16.45 13.47 50.39
C SER A 14 15.65 13.05 49.18
N ALA A 15 15.01 13.99 48.50
CA ALA A 15 14.38 13.76 47.20
C ALA A 15 15.48 13.54 46.14
N VAL A 16 15.71 12.30 45.81
CA VAL A 16 16.46 11.94 44.57
C VAL A 16 15.52 12.16 43.40
N LEU A 17 15.61 13.31 42.74
CA LEU A 17 15.07 13.49 41.40
C LEU A 17 15.93 12.63 40.48
N GLY A 18 15.53 11.40 40.26
CA GLY A 18 16.01 10.61 39.12
C GLY A 18 15.52 11.27 37.85
N ALA A 19 16.43 11.85 37.08
CA ALA A 19 16.17 12.18 35.70
C ALA A 19 15.87 10.86 34.99
N VAL A 20 14.61 10.63 34.69
CA VAL A 20 14.22 9.60 33.71
C VAL A 20 14.74 10.12 32.39
N ALA A 21 15.95 9.71 32.01
CA ALA A 21 16.38 9.81 30.64
C ALA A 21 15.39 8.95 29.84
N THR A 22 14.48 9.57 29.14
CA THR A 22 13.74 8.92 28.08
C THR A 22 14.80 8.44 27.10
N ALA A 23 15.12 7.16 27.14
CA ALA A 23 15.86 6.51 26.09
C ALA A 23 15.01 6.77 24.83
N GLN A 24 15.47 7.66 23.98
CA GLN A 24 14.96 7.83 22.63
C GLN A 24 15.12 6.45 22.01
N SER A 25 14.00 5.79 21.71
CA SER A 25 14.05 4.47 21.13
C SER A 25 14.72 4.61 19.77
N ASP A 26 15.75 3.81 19.48
CA ASP A 26 16.34 3.64 18.16
C ASP A 26 15.33 3.00 17.16
N ARG A 27 14.05 3.14 17.44
CA ARG A 27 13.00 2.64 16.54
C ARG A 27 12.79 3.64 15.43
N PRO A 28 12.62 3.15 14.20
CA PRO A 28 12.25 4.01 13.09
C PRO A 28 10.93 4.74 13.41
N GLU A 29 10.79 5.96 12.91
CA GLU A 29 9.62 6.80 13.05
C GLU A 29 8.87 6.86 11.71
N VAL A 30 7.58 7.16 11.73
CA VAL A 30 6.82 7.40 10.51
C VAL A 30 7.33 8.65 9.80
N GLY A 31 7.21 8.66 8.47
CA GLY A 31 7.60 9.81 7.67
C GLY A 31 6.74 11.03 7.99
N VAL A 32 7.39 12.19 8.08
CA VAL A 32 6.74 13.50 8.22
C VAL A 32 6.72 14.18 6.86
N SER A 33 5.59 14.76 6.49
CA SER A 33 5.43 15.42 5.20
C SER A 33 6.23 16.73 5.12
N PRO A 34 7.00 16.94 4.04
CA PRO A 34 7.62 18.25 3.77
C PRO A 34 6.60 19.30 3.27
N TRP A 35 5.36 18.89 2.96
CA TRP A 35 4.29 19.78 2.48
C TRP A 35 3.36 20.27 3.60
N GLY A 36 3.60 19.86 4.85
CA GLY A 36 2.90 20.35 6.02
C GLY A 36 2.17 19.28 6.83
N ALA A 37 1.70 19.68 8.00
CA ALA A 37 1.08 18.76 8.97
C ALA A 37 -0.28 18.19 8.50
N ASP A 38 -0.95 18.88 7.60
CA ASP A 38 -2.26 18.47 7.07
C ASP A 38 -2.13 17.71 5.72
N ASP A 39 -0.91 17.32 5.33
CA ASP A 39 -0.70 16.62 4.06
C ASP A 39 -1.20 15.18 4.13
N GLU A 40 -2.11 14.86 3.22
CA GLU A 40 -2.76 13.55 3.10
C GLU A 40 -2.38 12.76 1.85
N ILE A 41 -1.52 13.32 0.98
CA ILE A 41 -1.19 12.73 -0.32
C ILE A 41 0.30 12.49 -0.55
N GLY A 42 1.16 12.91 0.38
CA GLY A 42 2.59 12.65 0.35
C GLY A 42 3.27 13.11 -0.93
N ARG A 43 4.05 12.25 -1.55
CA ARG A 43 4.81 12.59 -2.76
C ARG A 43 3.94 12.89 -3.99
N LEU A 44 2.64 12.63 -3.96
CA LEU A 44 1.74 13.08 -5.02
C LEU A 44 1.67 14.62 -5.14
N ASN A 45 2.11 15.35 -4.13
CA ASN A 45 2.33 16.81 -4.20
C ASN A 45 3.38 17.24 -5.24
N LEU A 46 4.22 16.33 -5.73
CA LEU A 46 5.12 16.59 -6.87
C LEU A 46 4.35 16.75 -8.19
N MET A 47 3.12 16.26 -8.25
CA MET A 47 2.26 16.34 -9.42
C MET A 47 1.54 17.69 -9.46
N THR A 48 2.11 18.65 -10.18
CA THR A 48 1.55 19.98 -10.35
C THR A 48 0.80 20.11 -11.68
N PRO A 49 -0.08 21.10 -11.85
CA PRO A 49 -0.69 21.37 -13.17
C PRO A 49 0.34 21.56 -14.29
N VAL A 50 1.51 22.12 -13.97
CA VAL A 50 2.60 22.33 -14.94
C VAL A 50 3.24 20.98 -15.33
N SER A 51 3.55 20.12 -14.35
CA SER A 51 4.13 18.80 -14.64
C SER A 51 3.15 17.92 -15.41
N GLN A 52 1.86 17.94 -15.05
CA GLN A 52 0.81 17.22 -15.78
C GLN A 52 0.67 17.69 -17.22
N ALA A 53 0.62 19.00 -17.46
CA ALA A 53 0.56 19.56 -18.80
C ALA A 53 1.80 19.17 -19.65
N ALA A 54 2.98 19.16 -19.05
CA ALA A 54 4.20 18.73 -19.69
C ALA A 54 4.18 17.25 -20.10
N ILE A 55 3.64 16.37 -19.24
CA ILE A 55 3.46 14.95 -19.54
C ILE A 55 2.45 14.75 -20.68
N LEU A 56 1.27 15.37 -20.58
CA LEU A 56 0.24 15.27 -21.62
C LEU A 56 0.72 15.80 -22.97
N GLY A 57 1.51 16.87 -22.97
CA GLY A 57 2.11 17.45 -24.19
C GLY A 57 3.15 16.56 -24.87
N ARG A 58 3.63 15.50 -24.21
CA ARG A 58 4.58 14.52 -24.77
C ARG A 58 3.90 13.34 -25.47
N ILE A 59 2.59 13.19 -25.30
CA ILE A 59 1.83 12.08 -25.89
C ILE A 59 1.72 12.34 -27.40
N SER A 60 2.41 11.52 -28.19
CA SER A 60 2.43 11.63 -29.66
C SER A 60 1.71 10.47 -30.36
N GLY A 61 0.95 9.68 -29.60
CA GLY A 61 0.31 8.43 -30.03
C GLY A 61 0.84 7.25 -29.23
N GLY A 62 0.38 6.06 -29.59
CA GLY A 62 0.73 4.81 -28.90
C GLY A 62 -0.52 4.03 -28.51
N ALA A 63 -0.34 2.77 -28.13
CA ALA A 63 -1.40 1.95 -27.58
C ALA A 63 -1.45 2.10 -26.06
N PRO A 64 -2.63 2.18 -25.44
CA PRO A 64 -2.75 2.05 -24.01
C PRO A 64 -2.40 0.62 -23.58
N TYR A 65 -1.76 0.49 -22.44
CA TYR A 65 -1.52 -0.79 -21.79
C TYR A 65 -2.45 -0.92 -20.58
N ASP A 66 -3.27 -1.94 -20.57
CA ASP A 66 -4.07 -2.29 -19.40
C ASP A 66 -3.18 -3.06 -18.42
N LEU A 67 -3.00 -2.49 -17.23
CA LEU A 67 -2.24 -3.09 -16.14
C LEU A 67 -3.15 -3.68 -15.06
N SER A 68 -4.46 -3.69 -15.27
CA SER A 68 -5.39 -4.35 -14.37
C SER A 68 -5.29 -5.88 -14.53
N VAL A 69 -5.63 -6.58 -13.44
CA VAL A 69 -5.71 -8.04 -13.44
C VAL A 69 -7.17 -8.48 -13.49
N GLU A 70 -7.41 -9.66 -14.03
CA GLU A 70 -8.73 -10.29 -14.00
C GLU A 70 -9.08 -10.68 -12.56
N TYR A 71 -10.35 -10.43 -12.17
CA TYR A 71 -10.89 -10.82 -10.88
C TYR A 71 -11.69 -12.11 -11.01
N PHE A 72 -11.32 -13.13 -10.26
CA PHE A 72 -11.98 -14.44 -10.26
C PHE A 72 -12.07 -15.04 -8.86
N ILE A 73 -13.02 -15.93 -8.64
CA ILE A 73 -13.15 -16.65 -7.37
C ILE A 73 -11.93 -17.55 -7.17
N GLY A 74 -11.23 -17.37 -6.06
CA GLY A 74 -10.00 -18.10 -5.75
C GLY A 74 -8.72 -17.37 -6.16
N MET A 75 -8.82 -16.16 -6.71
CA MET A 75 -7.66 -15.33 -7.01
C MET A 75 -6.79 -15.05 -5.78
N PRO A 76 -5.49 -14.75 -5.94
CA PRO A 76 -4.62 -14.38 -4.83
C PRO A 76 -5.15 -13.17 -4.06
N SER A 77 -5.13 -13.26 -2.73
CA SER A 77 -5.37 -12.13 -1.85
C SER A 77 -4.83 -12.44 -0.45
N TRP A 78 -4.46 -11.43 0.30
CA TRP A 78 -3.98 -11.60 1.66
C TRP A 78 -5.11 -12.04 2.58
N GLN A 79 -4.90 -13.15 3.31
CA GLN A 79 -5.93 -13.75 4.15
C GLN A 79 -5.40 -14.22 5.50
N ALA A 80 -4.11 -14.01 5.76
CA ALA A 80 -3.49 -14.47 7.00
C ALA A 80 -4.11 -13.84 8.26
N ALA A 81 -4.67 -12.63 8.12
CA ALA A 81 -5.39 -11.93 9.19
C ALA A 81 -6.92 -12.22 9.21
N GLY A 82 -7.40 -13.11 8.33
CA GLY A 82 -8.82 -13.43 8.24
C GLY A 82 -9.62 -12.54 7.28
N ASP A 83 -8.93 -11.83 6.40
CA ASP A 83 -9.56 -10.97 5.41
C ASP A 83 -10.40 -11.77 4.41
N PRO A 84 -11.49 -11.18 3.86
CA PRO A 84 -12.42 -11.90 3.01
C PRO A 84 -11.81 -12.20 1.63
N HIS A 85 -12.07 -13.42 1.14
CA HIS A 85 -11.81 -13.78 -0.25
C HIS A 85 -12.66 -12.94 -1.21
N TYR A 86 -12.18 -12.74 -2.45
CA TYR A 86 -13.01 -12.23 -3.52
C TYR A 86 -14.19 -13.16 -3.76
N ARG A 87 -15.38 -12.59 -3.74
CA ARG A 87 -16.64 -13.25 -4.05
C ARG A 87 -17.49 -12.35 -4.92
N ILE A 88 -18.16 -12.96 -5.89
CA ILE A 88 -19.15 -12.30 -6.72
C ILE A 88 -20.39 -13.19 -6.78
N TRP A 89 -21.56 -12.58 -6.69
CA TRP A 89 -22.82 -13.29 -6.85
C TRP A 89 -23.85 -12.42 -7.53
N MET A 90 -24.78 -13.08 -8.23
CA MET A 90 -25.89 -12.38 -8.88
C MET A 90 -26.88 -11.92 -7.84
N THR A 91 -27.28 -10.65 -7.93
CA THR A 91 -28.38 -10.08 -7.14
C THR A 91 -29.68 -10.08 -7.91
N HIS A 92 -29.59 -9.97 -9.22
CA HIS A 92 -30.73 -9.99 -10.13
C HIS A 92 -30.38 -10.76 -11.41
N THR A 93 -31.36 -11.48 -11.94
CA THR A 93 -31.30 -12.07 -13.27
C THR A 93 -32.58 -11.76 -14.04
N PRO A 94 -32.57 -11.69 -15.35
CA PRO A 94 -33.80 -11.47 -16.14
C PRO A 94 -34.93 -12.43 -15.80
N HIS A 95 -34.58 -13.69 -15.61
CA HIS A 95 -35.55 -14.73 -15.25
C HIS A 95 -36.15 -14.53 -13.84
N GLY A 96 -35.29 -14.29 -12.86
CA GLY A 96 -35.70 -14.03 -11.46
C GLY A 96 -36.56 -12.77 -11.32
N THR A 97 -36.22 -11.72 -12.06
CA THR A 97 -37.00 -10.47 -12.08
C THR A 97 -38.41 -10.73 -12.59
N GLY A 98 -38.59 -11.58 -13.62
CA GLY A 98 -39.89 -11.95 -14.13
C GLY A 98 -40.71 -12.81 -13.15
N VAL A 99 -40.04 -13.68 -12.36
CA VAL A 99 -40.72 -14.59 -11.41
C VAL A 99 -41.06 -13.86 -10.09
N ASP A 100 -40.08 -13.14 -9.52
CA ASP A 100 -40.21 -12.59 -8.18
C ASP A 100 -40.80 -11.17 -8.15
N ASP A 101 -40.80 -10.48 -9.31
CA ASP A 101 -41.26 -9.11 -9.48
C ASP A 101 -40.87 -8.17 -8.31
N PRO A 102 -39.56 -8.05 -7.96
CA PRO A 102 -39.14 -7.39 -6.74
C PRO A 102 -39.46 -5.89 -6.70
N LEU A 103 -39.76 -5.30 -7.85
CA LEU A 103 -40.14 -3.90 -7.99
C LEU A 103 -41.64 -3.67 -8.15
N GLY A 104 -42.46 -4.76 -8.24
CA GLY A 104 -43.89 -4.69 -8.42
C GLY A 104 -44.33 -4.12 -9.77
N LEU A 105 -43.53 -4.30 -10.82
CA LEU A 105 -43.79 -3.73 -12.15
C LEU A 105 -44.81 -4.53 -12.99
N GLY A 106 -45.05 -5.79 -12.63
CA GLY A 106 -45.92 -6.69 -13.33
C GLY A 106 -45.31 -7.30 -14.60
N HIS A 107 -45.94 -8.39 -15.09
CA HIS A 107 -45.44 -9.18 -16.22
C HIS A 107 -45.18 -8.38 -17.50
N ALA A 108 -46.07 -7.46 -17.85
CA ALA A 108 -45.95 -6.71 -19.09
C ALA A 108 -44.69 -5.84 -19.14
N MET A 109 -44.25 -5.28 -18.02
CA MET A 109 -43.04 -4.53 -17.93
C MET A 109 -41.81 -5.43 -17.84
N ASN A 110 -41.88 -6.50 -17.04
CA ASN A 110 -40.78 -7.45 -16.88
C ASN A 110 -40.49 -8.24 -18.16
N ASP A 111 -41.46 -8.40 -19.05
CA ASP A 111 -41.26 -8.99 -20.38
C ASP A 111 -40.48 -8.06 -21.33
N HIS A 112 -40.51 -6.74 -21.09
CA HIS A 112 -39.78 -5.78 -21.88
C HIS A 112 -38.39 -5.46 -21.35
N VAL A 113 -38.23 -5.46 -20.03
CA VAL A 113 -36.98 -5.02 -19.36
C VAL A 113 -36.27 -6.25 -18.82
N SER A 114 -35.04 -6.45 -19.33
CA SER A 114 -34.16 -7.50 -18.84
C SER A 114 -32.90 -6.89 -18.29
N TYR A 115 -32.58 -7.16 -17.02
CA TYR A 115 -31.33 -6.68 -16.41
C TYR A 115 -30.68 -7.72 -15.52
N THR A 116 -29.40 -7.52 -15.32
CA THR A 116 -28.55 -8.37 -14.49
C THR A 116 -27.85 -7.50 -13.47
N GLY A 117 -27.92 -7.87 -12.23
CA GLY A 117 -27.18 -7.22 -11.14
C GLY A 117 -26.25 -8.20 -10.46
N ALA A 118 -25.13 -7.71 -9.97
CA ALA A 118 -24.20 -8.49 -9.17
C ALA A 118 -23.68 -7.67 -7.98
N ALA A 119 -23.24 -8.37 -6.93
CA ALA A 119 -22.56 -7.80 -5.80
C ALA A 119 -21.19 -8.47 -5.61
N VAL A 120 -20.24 -7.75 -5.05
CA VAL A 120 -18.91 -8.25 -4.74
C VAL A 120 -18.60 -8.06 -3.25
N SER A 121 -17.82 -8.98 -2.70
CA SER A 121 -17.18 -8.86 -1.40
C SER A 121 -15.73 -9.25 -1.56
N MET A 122 -14.82 -8.41 -1.07
CA MET A 122 -13.39 -8.64 -1.20
C MET A 122 -12.61 -7.87 -0.14
N TYR A 123 -11.41 -8.30 0.15
CA TYR A 123 -10.41 -7.48 0.80
C TYR A 123 -9.91 -6.42 -0.18
N THR A 124 -9.66 -5.20 0.29
CA THR A 124 -9.27 -4.09 -0.59
C THR A 124 -7.91 -4.31 -1.26
N HIS A 125 -7.01 -5.07 -0.61
CA HIS A 125 -5.72 -5.47 -1.19
C HIS A 125 -5.86 -6.76 -2.01
N THR A 126 -6.70 -6.71 -3.04
CA THR A 126 -6.96 -7.82 -3.96
C THR A 126 -6.89 -7.30 -5.39
N GLY A 127 -6.07 -7.94 -6.23
CA GLY A 127 -5.86 -7.51 -7.61
C GLY A 127 -5.10 -6.18 -7.71
N THR A 128 -5.26 -5.47 -8.82
CA THR A 128 -4.59 -4.19 -9.05
C THR A 128 -5.25 -3.09 -8.22
N HIS A 129 -4.50 -2.49 -7.33
CA HIS A 129 -4.96 -1.43 -6.41
C HIS A 129 -3.83 -0.48 -6.05
N ILE A 130 -4.15 0.57 -5.33
CA ILE A 130 -3.21 1.51 -4.71
C ILE A 130 -3.51 1.57 -3.22
N ASP A 131 -2.47 1.56 -2.39
CA ASP A 131 -2.61 1.70 -0.95
C ASP A 131 -2.75 3.16 -0.55
N ALA A 132 -3.69 3.43 0.33
CA ALA A 132 -3.79 4.71 1.00
C ALA A 132 -2.64 4.89 2.02
N LEU A 133 -2.26 6.13 2.31
CA LEU A 133 -1.16 6.43 3.24
C LEU A 133 -1.44 6.00 4.69
N VAL A 134 -2.69 5.67 5.02
CA VAL A 134 -3.10 5.14 6.32
C VAL A 134 -3.14 3.60 6.37
N HIS A 135 -2.82 2.92 5.25
CA HIS A 135 -2.86 1.45 5.23
C HIS A 135 -1.82 0.85 6.16
N PHE A 136 -0.63 1.42 6.19
CA PHE A 136 0.46 0.92 7.02
C PHE A 136 1.01 2.01 7.94
N GLY A 137 1.42 1.60 9.13
CA GLY A 137 1.93 2.51 10.15
C GLY A 137 2.96 1.85 11.04
N LEU A 138 3.53 2.63 11.94
CA LEU A 138 4.55 2.21 12.88
C LEU A 138 4.28 2.82 14.25
N ASN A 139 4.42 2.05 15.33
CA ASN A 139 4.24 2.50 16.71
C ASN A 139 2.86 3.15 17.01
N GLY A 140 1.81 2.79 16.24
CA GLY A 140 0.46 3.37 16.39
C GLY A 140 0.22 4.65 15.60
N GLU A 141 1.19 5.06 14.81
CA GLU A 141 1.11 6.20 13.91
C GLU A 141 1.13 5.73 12.45
N VAL A 142 0.44 6.44 11.58
CA VAL A 142 0.50 6.31 10.13
C VAL A 142 1.18 7.53 9.51
N TRP A 143 1.19 7.63 8.17
CA TRP A 143 1.80 8.76 7.48
C TRP A 143 1.55 10.10 8.19
N ASN A 144 2.59 10.93 8.25
CA ASN A 144 2.57 12.29 8.79
C ASN A 144 2.24 12.37 10.29
N GLY A 145 2.41 11.27 11.03
CA GLY A 145 2.13 11.20 12.46
C GLY A 145 0.65 11.16 12.81
N PHE A 146 -0.23 10.87 11.84
CA PHE A 146 -1.64 10.66 12.15
C PHE A 146 -1.83 9.42 13.02
N THR A 147 -2.66 9.53 14.05
CA THR A 147 -2.92 8.45 15.01
C THR A 147 -4.36 7.95 14.91
N ALA A 148 -4.58 6.68 15.24
CA ALA A 148 -5.92 6.12 15.30
C ALA A 148 -6.78 6.81 16.38
N GLU A 149 -6.17 7.25 17.48
CA GLU A 149 -6.89 7.90 18.60
C GLU A 149 -7.56 9.20 18.15
N GLU A 150 -6.88 10.01 17.33
CA GLU A 150 -7.39 11.32 16.90
C GLU A 150 -8.15 11.26 15.57
N HIS A 151 -7.76 10.35 14.67
CA HIS A 151 -8.14 10.42 13.27
C HIS A 151 -8.99 9.23 12.79
N LEU A 152 -9.11 8.14 13.55
CA LEU A 152 -10.00 7.04 13.20
C LEU A 152 -11.42 7.31 13.69
N GLY A 153 -12.39 7.27 12.79
CA GLY A 153 -13.81 7.36 13.10
C GLY A 153 -14.46 5.97 13.24
N ASP A 154 -15.78 5.95 13.44
CA ASP A 154 -16.59 4.72 13.57
C ASP A 154 -16.71 3.93 12.26
N ARG A 155 -16.36 4.52 11.12
CA ARG A 155 -16.48 3.92 9.79
C ARG A 155 -15.18 3.89 8.98
N GLY A 156 -14.11 4.47 9.49
CA GLY A 156 -12.81 4.52 8.82
C GLY A 156 -11.98 5.72 9.24
N TRP A 157 -10.82 5.84 8.64
CA TRP A 157 -9.96 7.00 8.79
C TRP A 157 -10.64 8.25 8.24
N ARG A 158 -10.33 9.39 8.87
CA ARG A 158 -10.82 10.72 8.46
C ARG A 158 -9.77 11.51 7.72
N VAL A 159 -8.57 10.96 7.59
CA VAL A 159 -7.40 11.56 6.94
C VAL A 159 -6.65 10.48 6.16
N GLY A 160 -5.87 10.90 5.15
CA GLY A 160 -4.93 10.05 4.43
C GLY A 160 -5.55 8.87 3.68
N GLY A 161 -6.86 8.87 3.46
CA GLY A 161 -7.57 7.83 2.73
C GLY A 161 -7.36 7.90 1.21
N ALA A 162 -7.73 6.82 0.51
CA ALA A 162 -7.58 6.76 -0.94
C ALA A 162 -8.43 7.81 -1.68
N GLU A 163 -9.50 8.30 -1.06
CA GLU A 163 -10.35 9.37 -1.59
C GLU A 163 -9.64 10.73 -1.67
N ALA A 164 -8.57 10.93 -0.91
CA ALA A 164 -7.75 12.14 -0.97
C ALA A 164 -6.81 12.14 -2.18
N LEU A 165 -6.52 10.97 -2.77
CA LEU A 165 -5.57 10.86 -3.87
C LEU A 165 -6.12 11.48 -5.15
N PRO A 166 -5.41 12.43 -5.79
CA PRO A 166 -5.84 13.01 -7.04
C PRO A 166 -5.67 12.04 -8.21
N PRO A 167 -6.35 12.26 -9.36
CA PRO A 167 -6.04 11.53 -10.58
C PRO A 167 -4.57 11.66 -10.96
N ILE A 168 -3.91 10.52 -11.19
CA ILE A 168 -2.47 10.47 -11.41
C ILE A 168 -2.16 10.65 -12.89
N VAL A 169 -1.37 11.69 -13.20
CA VAL A 169 -0.83 11.96 -14.55
C VAL A 169 0.67 12.19 -14.41
N ALA A 170 1.47 11.19 -14.72
CA ALA A 170 2.91 11.21 -14.54
C ALA A 170 3.61 10.32 -15.59
N ARG A 171 4.93 10.39 -15.66
CA ARG A 171 5.73 9.46 -16.46
C ARG A 171 5.81 8.12 -15.75
N GLY A 172 5.44 7.03 -16.44
CA GLY A 172 5.66 5.67 -15.98
C GLY A 172 7.03 5.14 -16.44
N VAL A 173 7.74 4.48 -15.54
CA VAL A 173 8.98 3.73 -15.83
C VAL A 173 8.81 2.30 -15.37
N LEU A 174 8.85 1.35 -16.30
CA LEU A 174 8.86 -0.08 -16.00
C LEU A 174 10.30 -0.56 -15.88
N ILE A 175 10.64 -1.17 -14.75
CA ILE A 175 11.91 -1.86 -14.54
C ILE A 175 11.67 -3.36 -14.66
N ASP A 176 12.15 -3.97 -15.73
CA ASP A 176 11.99 -5.40 -16.02
C ASP A 176 13.20 -6.20 -15.50
N LEU A 177 13.09 -6.69 -14.27
CA LEU A 177 14.16 -7.44 -13.63
C LEU A 177 14.35 -8.84 -14.22
N PRO A 178 13.31 -9.63 -14.50
CA PRO A 178 13.48 -10.89 -15.21
C PRO A 178 14.22 -10.74 -16.54
N ALA A 179 13.87 -9.76 -17.37
CA ALA A 179 14.58 -9.54 -18.64
C ALA A 179 16.07 -9.19 -18.42
N PHE A 180 16.38 -8.37 -17.41
CA PHE A 180 17.75 -8.01 -17.06
C PHE A 180 18.55 -9.22 -16.56
N LEU A 181 17.96 -10.09 -15.75
CA LEU A 181 18.61 -11.25 -15.15
C LEU A 181 18.60 -12.49 -16.07
N GLY A 182 17.89 -12.46 -17.20
CA GLY A 182 17.78 -13.57 -18.14
C GLY A 182 16.95 -14.73 -17.60
N VAL A 183 15.90 -14.45 -16.82
CA VAL A 183 14.96 -15.41 -16.26
C VAL A 183 13.52 -15.03 -16.64
N ASP A 184 12.58 -15.95 -16.51
CA ASP A 184 11.17 -15.68 -16.81
C ASP A 184 10.49 -14.96 -15.64
N GLN A 185 10.83 -15.38 -14.39
CA GLN A 185 10.40 -14.75 -13.16
C GLN A 185 11.50 -14.79 -12.10
N LEU A 186 11.46 -13.90 -11.13
CA LEU A 186 12.35 -13.94 -9.98
C LEU A 186 12.04 -15.14 -9.09
N ALA A 187 13.07 -15.71 -8.48
CA ALA A 187 12.91 -16.83 -7.54
C ALA A 187 12.11 -16.39 -6.29
N ASP A 188 11.50 -17.37 -5.63
CA ASP A 188 10.84 -17.16 -4.34
C ASP A 188 11.82 -16.53 -3.34
N GLY A 189 11.38 -15.49 -2.65
CA GLY A 189 12.16 -14.75 -1.67
C GLY A 189 13.32 -13.95 -2.25
N HIS A 190 13.41 -13.79 -3.58
CA HIS A 190 14.46 -12.98 -4.19
C HIS A 190 14.35 -11.54 -3.71
N ARG A 191 15.39 -11.06 -3.05
CA ARG A 191 15.48 -9.69 -2.55
C ARG A 191 16.20 -8.83 -3.59
N ILE A 192 15.44 -7.97 -4.23
CA ILE A 192 15.93 -7.06 -5.26
C ILE A 192 16.87 -6.05 -4.62
N SER A 193 18.10 -6.01 -5.09
CA SER A 193 19.15 -5.10 -4.63
C SER A 193 19.14 -3.78 -5.41
N ARG A 194 19.75 -2.75 -4.82
CA ARG A 194 20.03 -1.48 -5.52
C ARG A 194 20.84 -1.73 -6.81
N GLY A 195 21.81 -2.66 -6.76
CA GLY A 195 22.64 -2.98 -7.92
C GLY A 195 21.83 -3.54 -9.10
N GLU A 196 20.85 -4.39 -8.84
CA GLU A 196 19.96 -4.95 -9.88
C GLU A 196 19.07 -3.87 -10.49
N LEU A 197 18.51 -2.96 -9.69
CA LEU A 197 17.74 -1.83 -10.22
C LEU A 197 18.58 -0.92 -11.13
N VAL A 198 19.79 -0.56 -10.69
CA VAL A 198 20.71 0.26 -11.48
C VAL A 198 21.11 -0.46 -12.77
N GLY A 199 21.42 -1.77 -12.68
CA GLY A 199 21.77 -2.59 -13.85
C GLY A 199 20.63 -2.71 -14.85
N ALA A 200 19.40 -2.95 -14.37
CA ALA A 200 18.21 -3.04 -15.21
C ALA A 200 17.91 -1.70 -15.91
N LEU A 201 17.94 -0.59 -15.19
CA LEU A 201 17.76 0.76 -15.78
C LEU A 201 18.82 1.04 -16.85
N ALA A 202 20.09 0.71 -16.59
CA ALA A 202 21.17 0.89 -17.56
C ALA A 202 20.97 0.01 -18.81
N SER A 203 20.56 -1.24 -18.63
CA SER A 203 20.31 -2.16 -19.75
C SER A 203 19.12 -1.70 -20.62
N GLN A 204 18.11 -1.11 -20.01
CA GLN A 204 16.95 -0.53 -20.67
C GLN A 204 17.21 0.87 -21.25
N GLN A 205 18.36 1.46 -20.96
CA GLN A 205 18.72 2.83 -21.35
C GLN A 205 17.72 3.87 -20.82
N VAL A 206 17.23 3.67 -19.60
CA VAL A 206 16.26 4.54 -18.94
C VAL A 206 16.87 5.10 -17.65
N SER A 207 16.57 6.35 -17.37
CA SER A 207 16.89 7.01 -16.09
C SER A 207 15.62 7.43 -15.38
N LEU A 208 15.64 7.37 -14.06
CA LEU A 208 14.57 7.91 -13.21
C LEU A 208 14.65 9.43 -13.14
N ALA A 209 13.53 10.05 -12.87
CA ALA A 209 13.39 11.46 -12.60
C ALA A 209 12.39 11.69 -11.45
N GLU A 210 12.53 12.84 -10.79
CA GLU A 210 11.58 13.22 -9.74
C GLU A 210 10.15 13.28 -10.30
N GLY A 211 9.23 12.65 -9.55
CA GLY A 211 7.82 12.57 -9.93
C GLY A 211 7.46 11.39 -10.83
N ASP A 212 8.38 10.46 -11.09
CA ASP A 212 8.05 9.24 -11.85
C ASP A 212 7.15 8.29 -11.05
N VAL A 213 6.33 7.55 -11.78
CA VAL A 213 5.69 6.32 -11.32
C VAL A 213 6.57 5.15 -11.75
N VAL A 214 7.19 4.48 -10.79
CA VAL A 214 8.10 3.36 -11.07
C VAL A 214 7.37 2.04 -10.85
N LEU A 215 7.31 1.21 -11.88
CA LEU A 215 6.71 -0.11 -11.84
C LEU A 215 7.80 -1.17 -11.95
N ILE A 216 7.80 -2.13 -11.03
CA ILE A 216 8.78 -3.22 -10.98
C ILE A 216 8.11 -4.50 -11.42
N ARG A 217 8.61 -5.06 -12.52
CA ARG A 217 8.22 -6.37 -12.96
C ARG A 217 9.12 -7.41 -12.30
N THR A 218 8.51 -8.33 -11.55
CA THR A 218 9.16 -9.50 -10.95
C THR A 218 8.90 -10.77 -11.76
N GLY A 219 7.88 -10.75 -12.62
CA GLY A 219 7.39 -11.90 -13.37
C GLY A 219 6.42 -12.77 -12.56
N ARG A 220 6.05 -12.37 -11.34
CA ARG A 220 5.17 -13.16 -10.46
C ARG A 220 3.79 -13.39 -11.04
N MET A 221 3.33 -12.52 -11.94
CA MET A 221 2.08 -12.69 -12.67
C MET A 221 1.99 -13.99 -13.49
N GLN A 222 3.11 -14.66 -13.80
CA GLN A 222 3.09 -15.94 -14.50
C GLN A 222 2.45 -17.06 -13.69
N VAL A 223 2.35 -16.92 -12.38
CA VAL A 223 1.72 -17.89 -11.47
C VAL A 223 0.46 -17.32 -10.81
N TYR A 224 -0.12 -16.26 -11.36
CA TYR A 224 -1.27 -15.58 -10.76
C TYR A 224 -2.52 -16.46 -10.64
N ASP A 225 -2.69 -17.41 -11.56
CA ASP A 225 -3.82 -18.38 -11.53
C ASP A 225 -3.66 -19.44 -10.43
N ASP A 226 -2.46 -19.61 -9.89
CA ASP A 226 -2.18 -20.44 -8.71
C ASP A 226 -1.97 -19.53 -7.50
N ALA A 227 -3.05 -19.27 -6.77
CA ALA A 227 -3.02 -18.38 -5.61
C ALA A 227 -2.00 -18.83 -4.54
N GLN A 228 -1.79 -20.14 -4.37
CA GLN A 228 -0.80 -20.64 -3.41
C GLN A 228 0.62 -20.31 -3.88
N ALA A 229 0.94 -20.59 -5.12
CA ALA A 229 2.24 -20.27 -5.70
C ALA A 229 2.49 -18.75 -5.70
N TYR A 230 1.49 -17.95 -6.08
CA TYR A 230 1.61 -16.49 -6.11
C TYR A 230 1.90 -15.90 -4.72
N MET A 231 1.24 -16.41 -3.68
CA MET A 231 1.35 -15.91 -2.30
C MET A 231 2.60 -16.41 -1.57
N GLN A 232 3.24 -17.48 -2.05
CA GLN A 232 4.35 -18.11 -1.35
C GLN A 232 5.65 -17.32 -1.55
N ASN A 233 6.23 -16.82 -0.45
CA ASN A 233 7.53 -16.13 -0.43
C ASN A 233 7.73 -15.21 -1.64
N PRO A 234 6.91 -14.19 -1.84
CA PRO A 234 7.03 -13.32 -3.02
C PRO A 234 8.41 -12.67 -3.06
N PRO A 235 9.01 -12.52 -4.26
CA PRO A 235 10.16 -11.65 -4.44
C PRO A 235 9.76 -10.21 -4.19
N GLY A 236 10.70 -9.35 -3.83
CA GLY A 236 10.41 -7.92 -3.62
C GLY A 236 11.67 -7.11 -3.33
N LEU A 237 11.49 -5.85 -3.04
CA LEU A 237 12.59 -4.93 -2.78
C LEU A 237 13.31 -5.28 -1.46
N GLY A 238 14.64 -5.10 -1.46
CA GLY A 238 15.40 -4.90 -0.24
C GLY A 238 15.39 -3.43 0.17
N MET A 239 15.74 -3.12 1.40
CA MET A 239 15.73 -1.76 1.94
C MET A 239 16.58 -0.78 1.13
N GLU A 240 17.79 -1.17 0.70
CA GLU A 240 18.64 -0.32 -0.13
C GLU A 240 18.04 -0.01 -1.50
N ALA A 241 17.33 -0.97 -2.08
CA ALA A 241 16.63 -0.80 -3.35
C ALA A 241 15.45 0.18 -3.19
N ALA A 242 14.68 0.05 -2.12
CA ALA A 242 13.58 0.96 -1.81
C ALA A 242 14.11 2.41 -1.60
N ARG A 243 15.16 2.59 -0.81
CA ARG A 243 15.82 3.89 -0.61
C ARG A 243 16.33 4.49 -1.92
N PHE A 244 16.96 3.68 -2.77
CA PHE A 244 17.42 4.14 -4.08
C PHE A 244 16.28 4.72 -4.92
N LEU A 245 15.13 4.06 -4.99
CA LEU A 245 13.98 4.54 -5.75
C LEU A 245 13.45 5.89 -5.27
N ILE A 246 13.41 6.09 -3.96
CA ILE A 246 12.84 7.28 -3.34
C ILE A 246 13.86 8.43 -3.23
N GLU A 247 15.03 8.14 -2.66
CA GLU A 247 16.00 9.16 -2.28
C GLU A 247 16.87 9.62 -3.47
N GLU A 248 17.28 8.68 -4.32
CA GLU A 248 18.12 8.97 -5.48
C GLU A 248 17.29 9.07 -6.78
N GLY A 249 16.33 8.16 -6.96
CA GLY A 249 15.48 8.09 -8.16
C GLY A 249 14.35 9.10 -8.18
N GLY A 250 13.94 9.63 -7.03
CA GLY A 250 12.88 10.62 -6.92
C GLY A 250 11.48 10.08 -7.23
N ALA A 251 11.27 8.75 -7.18
CA ALA A 251 9.98 8.15 -7.47
C ALA A 251 8.86 8.77 -6.62
N MET A 252 7.75 9.10 -7.27
CA MET A 252 6.53 9.59 -6.63
C MET A 252 5.66 8.43 -6.16
N ILE A 253 5.54 7.41 -6.98
CA ILE A 253 4.81 6.17 -6.73
C ILE A 253 5.71 5.01 -7.11
N VAL A 254 5.64 3.93 -6.35
CA VAL A 254 6.27 2.64 -6.70
C VAL A 254 5.19 1.57 -6.73
N GLY A 255 5.21 0.73 -7.76
CA GLY A 255 4.30 -0.40 -7.94
C GLY A 255 5.05 -1.67 -8.32
N ALA A 256 4.47 -2.84 -8.09
CA ALA A 256 5.03 -4.12 -8.47
C ALA A 256 3.93 -5.13 -8.85
N ASP A 257 4.33 -6.22 -9.52
CA ASP A 257 3.44 -7.30 -9.96
C ASP A 257 3.41 -8.48 -8.98
N ASN A 258 3.63 -8.20 -7.70
CA ASN A 258 3.68 -9.20 -6.62
C ASN A 258 2.77 -8.81 -5.44
N LEU A 259 2.77 -9.64 -4.38
CA LEU A 259 1.94 -9.45 -3.21
C LEU A 259 2.31 -8.22 -2.37
N SER A 260 3.60 -7.94 -2.24
CA SER A 260 4.13 -6.89 -1.35
C SER A 260 5.38 -6.27 -1.96
N PHE A 261 5.74 -5.05 -1.51
CA PHE A 261 6.97 -4.40 -1.98
C PHE A 261 8.22 -5.08 -1.44
N GLU A 262 8.21 -5.49 -0.17
CA GLU A 262 9.32 -6.21 0.44
C GLU A 262 9.31 -7.68 0.05
N ALA A 263 10.51 -8.26 -0.14
CA ALA A 263 10.65 -9.70 -0.31
C ALA A 263 10.30 -10.45 0.97
N PHE A 264 9.61 -11.60 0.86
CA PHE A 264 9.38 -12.51 1.98
C PHE A 264 10.34 -13.70 1.96
N PRO A 265 10.89 -14.10 3.13
CA PRO A 265 10.73 -13.46 4.46
C PRO A 265 11.37 -12.08 4.52
N SER A 266 10.85 -11.20 5.39
CA SER A 266 11.35 -9.85 5.61
C SER A 266 12.86 -9.81 5.89
N GLU A 267 13.54 -8.74 5.45
CA GLU A 267 14.95 -8.50 5.72
C GLU A 267 15.19 -8.26 7.22
N ASP A 268 14.30 -7.55 7.86
CA ASP A 268 14.28 -7.32 9.31
C ASP A 268 12.94 -7.74 9.91
N PRO A 269 12.83 -8.98 10.39
CA PRO A 269 11.58 -9.45 11.00
C PRO A 269 11.13 -8.69 12.24
N ALA A 270 12.02 -7.92 12.86
CA ALA A 270 11.69 -7.11 14.04
C ALA A 270 11.03 -5.77 13.67
N ASN A 271 11.29 -5.30 12.45
CA ASN A 271 10.73 -4.07 11.89
C ASN A 271 10.07 -4.37 10.53
N TYR A 272 9.25 -5.42 10.53
CA TYR A 272 8.50 -5.83 9.34
C TYR A 272 7.66 -4.68 8.79
N VAL A 273 7.94 -4.30 7.55
CA VAL A 273 7.18 -3.31 6.78
C VAL A 273 6.97 -3.91 5.39
N PRO A 274 5.77 -4.31 5.02
CA PRO A 274 5.47 -4.92 3.73
C PRO A 274 5.65 -3.97 2.53
#